data_adba5c213c4901df3f10946bdcbaf430
#
_entry.id   adba5c213c4901df3f10946bdcbaf430
#
_cell.length_a   1.000
_cell.length_b   1.000
_cell.length_c   1.000
_cell.angle_alpha   90.00
_cell.angle_beta   90.00
_cell.angle_gamma   90.00
#
_symmetry.space_group_name_H-M   'P 1'
#
loop_
_entity.id
_entity.type
_entity.pdbx_description
1 polymer ?
#
loop_
_entity_poly.entity_id
_entity_poly.type
_entity_poly.pdbx_seq_one_letter_code
_entity_poly.pdbx_strand_id
1 'polypeptide(L)'
;MCTGVRFADAAGNLYFGRNLDWCESYGEGVVITPRGASIPTQFLGSLSPEHACVGMGIVVGGVPCYFDCANEAGLAIAGLNFPGYAQFAEAPEKGAVNVAAYEFPLWVAASFSTVAEVRKALKDVVIVAKAPSEGYGVAQLHWLVGDGKESIVIECQADGMHVYDDGLDVLTNQPPFPWHTENVRNYMHIETAHPEAVTWTRDTLRAFGSGAGMIGFPGGYDPASRFVRAAFLNAH
;
A
#
# COMPACT_ATOMS: atom_id res chain seq x y z
N MET A 1 -5.53 5.13 10.73
CA MET A 1 -4.44 4.13 10.53
C MET A 1 -4.85 3.18 9.43
N CYS A 2 -3.89 2.64 8.65
CA CYS A 2 -4.21 1.81 7.49
C CYS A 2 -3.35 0.55 7.46
N THR A 3 -3.85 -0.50 6.82
CA THR A 3 -3.09 -1.71 6.52
C THR A 3 -3.50 -2.18 5.12
N GLY A 4 -2.54 -2.31 4.21
CA GLY A 4 -2.71 -2.92 2.91
C GLY A 4 -2.07 -4.29 2.90
N VAL A 5 -2.68 -5.24 2.23
CA VAL A 5 -2.17 -6.61 2.09
C VAL A 5 -2.45 -7.15 0.69
N ARG A 6 -1.55 -7.97 0.20
CA ARG A 6 -1.75 -8.84 -0.95
C ARG A 6 -1.49 -10.27 -0.48
N PHE A 7 -2.37 -11.20 -0.76
CA PHE A 7 -2.21 -12.59 -0.35
C PHE A 7 -2.86 -13.55 -1.33
N ALA A 8 -2.47 -14.82 -1.26
CA ALA A 8 -3.12 -15.89 -2.01
C ALA A 8 -3.82 -16.84 -1.05
N ASP A 9 -4.99 -17.35 -1.45
CA ASP A 9 -5.63 -18.46 -0.74
C ASP A 9 -5.00 -19.82 -1.09
N ALA A 10 -5.44 -20.88 -0.42
CA ALA A 10 -4.94 -22.22 -0.68
C ALA A 10 -5.21 -22.75 -2.11
N ALA A 11 -6.12 -22.14 -2.85
CA ALA A 11 -6.40 -22.46 -4.24
C ALA A 11 -5.56 -21.62 -5.22
N GLY A 12 -4.75 -20.68 -4.72
CA GLY A 12 -3.92 -19.78 -5.52
C GLY A 12 -4.67 -18.55 -6.05
N ASN A 13 -5.89 -18.27 -5.58
CA ASN A 13 -6.56 -17.03 -5.90
C ASN A 13 -5.90 -15.89 -5.16
N LEU A 14 -5.67 -14.78 -5.86
CA LEU A 14 -5.04 -13.59 -5.32
C LEU A 14 -6.07 -12.59 -4.82
N TYR A 15 -5.76 -12.02 -3.68
CA TYR A 15 -6.55 -10.97 -3.04
C TYR A 15 -5.68 -9.77 -2.76
N PHE A 16 -6.24 -8.59 -2.96
CA PHE A 16 -5.66 -7.33 -2.56
C PHE A 16 -6.68 -6.61 -1.68
N GLY A 17 -6.28 -6.26 -0.49
CA GLY A 17 -7.18 -5.66 0.50
C GLY A 17 -6.54 -4.50 1.24
N ARG A 18 -7.39 -3.59 1.72
CA ARG A 18 -6.94 -2.45 2.51
C ARG A 18 -7.97 -2.08 3.56
N ASN A 19 -7.53 -1.85 4.81
CA ASN A 19 -8.30 -1.20 5.86
C ASN A 19 -8.06 0.30 5.83
N LEU A 20 -9.14 1.08 5.74
CA LEU A 20 -9.13 2.51 6.03
C LEU A 20 -9.61 2.72 7.47
N ASP A 21 -8.69 3.10 8.34
CA ASP A 21 -9.02 3.50 9.72
C ASP A 21 -8.74 5.00 9.84
N TRP A 22 -9.80 5.79 9.67
CA TRP A 22 -9.79 7.24 9.65
C TRP A 22 -10.89 7.79 10.56
N CYS A 23 -10.70 8.97 11.12
CA CYS A 23 -11.63 9.54 12.10
C CYS A 23 -12.79 10.33 11.47
N GLU A 24 -12.72 10.59 10.17
CA GLU A 24 -13.71 11.37 9.44
C GLU A 24 -14.12 10.65 8.15
N SER A 25 -15.38 10.80 7.74
CA SER A 25 -15.84 10.36 6.43
C SER A 25 -15.83 11.53 5.46
N TYR A 26 -15.35 11.26 4.25
CA TYR A 26 -15.40 12.19 3.12
C TYR A 26 -16.64 11.96 2.24
N GLY A 27 -17.55 11.08 2.66
CA GLY A 27 -18.67 10.60 1.83
C GLY A 27 -18.18 9.61 0.78
N GLU A 28 -17.14 8.87 1.11
CA GLU A 28 -16.55 7.86 0.24
C GLU A 28 -17.54 6.76 -0.11
N GLY A 29 -17.42 6.26 -1.32
CA GLY A 29 -18.25 5.17 -1.84
C GLY A 29 -17.51 4.38 -2.90
N VAL A 30 -18.18 3.37 -3.43
CA VAL A 30 -17.66 2.62 -4.57
C VAL A 30 -17.72 3.49 -5.81
N VAL A 31 -16.57 3.70 -6.44
CA VAL A 31 -16.44 4.45 -7.69
C VAL A 31 -16.02 3.49 -8.80
N ILE A 32 -16.67 3.60 -9.95
CA ILE A 32 -16.34 2.84 -11.16
C ILE A 32 -15.87 3.82 -12.23
N THR A 33 -14.73 3.57 -12.80
CA THR A 33 -14.18 4.32 -13.94
C THR A 33 -14.20 3.44 -15.16
N PRO A 34 -15.08 3.72 -16.15
CA PRO A 34 -15.15 2.94 -17.37
C PRO A 34 -13.91 3.10 -18.25
N ARG A 35 -13.56 2.06 -19.00
CA ARG A 35 -12.57 2.11 -20.07
C ARG A 35 -12.97 3.20 -21.10
N GLY A 36 -11.99 3.97 -21.57
CA GLY A 36 -12.21 5.00 -22.59
C GLY A 36 -12.95 6.26 -22.11
N ALA A 37 -13.26 6.38 -20.81
CA ALA A 37 -13.79 7.62 -20.26
C ALA A 37 -12.79 8.76 -20.47
N SER A 38 -13.27 9.98 -20.62
CA SER A 38 -12.40 11.18 -20.68
C SER A 38 -12.41 11.85 -19.31
N ILE A 39 -11.32 11.74 -18.58
CA ILE A 39 -11.18 12.26 -17.22
C ILE A 39 -10.22 13.45 -17.24
N PRO A 40 -10.65 14.64 -16.83
CA PRO A 40 -9.75 15.79 -16.75
C PRO A 40 -8.69 15.52 -15.67
N THR A 41 -7.44 15.87 -15.95
CA THR A 41 -6.33 15.73 -15.02
C THR A 41 -5.61 17.06 -14.83
N GLN A 42 -4.93 17.21 -13.70
CA GLN A 42 -4.25 18.44 -13.35
C GLN A 42 -3.08 18.77 -14.31
N PHE A 43 -2.35 17.75 -14.76
CA PHE A 43 -1.12 17.97 -15.52
C PHE A 43 -1.07 17.22 -16.86
N LEU A 44 -1.88 16.19 -17.07
CA LEU A 44 -1.87 15.37 -18.29
C LEU A 44 -2.95 15.83 -19.31
N GLY A 45 -3.69 16.88 -18.99
CA GLY A 45 -4.83 17.34 -19.79
C GLY A 45 -6.05 16.42 -19.61
N SER A 46 -6.07 15.29 -20.28
CA SER A 46 -7.13 14.27 -20.11
C SER A 46 -6.53 12.88 -20.06
N LEU A 47 -6.98 12.09 -19.10
CA LEU A 47 -6.69 10.67 -19.00
C LEU A 47 -7.84 9.88 -19.64
N SER A 48 -7.51 8.98 -20.58
CA SER A 48 -8.44 8.01 -21.12
C SER A 48 -8.04 6.62 -20.62
N PRO A 49 -8.79 6.02 -19.66
CA PRO A 49 -8.43 4.73 -19.09
C PRO A 49 -8.33 3.62 -20.15
N GLU A 50 -7.22 2.92 -20.16
CA GLU A 50 -7.02 1.70 -20.95
C GLU A 50 -7.74 0.50 -20.30
N HIS A 51 -7.90 0.55 -18.97
CA HIS A 51 -8.58 -0.45 -18.15
C HIS A 51 -9.71 0.17 -17.37
N ALA A 52 -10.84 -0.56 -17.26
CA ALA A 52 -11.86 -0.19 -16.30
C ALA A 52 -11.36 -0.42 -14.88
N CYS A 53 -11.69 0.52 -13.98
CA CYS A 53 -11.26 0.50 -12.59
C CYS A 53 -12.46 0.52 -11.65
N VAL A 54 -12.32 -0.11 -10.49
CA VAL A 54 -13.27 -0.04 -9.40
C VAL A 54 -12.52 0.09 -8.07
N GLY A 55 -13.05 0.89 -7.16
CA GLY A 55 -12.42 1.08 -5.85
C GLY A 55 -13.24 1.95 -4.92
N MET A 56 -12.70 2.17 -3.73
CA MET A 56 -13.24 3.12 -2.77
C MET A 56 -12.62 4.49 -2.99
N GLY A 57 -13.46 5.52 -2.99
CA GLY A 57 -13.00 6.89 -3.18
C GLY A 57 -14.13 7.89 -3.19
N ILE A 58 -13.80 9.10 -3.61
CA ILE A 58 -14.74 10.20 -3.83
C ILE A 58 -14.58 10.71 -5.26
N VAL A 59 -15.57 11.45 -5.76
CA VAL A 59 -15.46 12.13 -7.06
C VAL A 59 -15.46 13.62 -6.83
N VAL A 60 -14.39 14.30 -7.22
CA VAL A 60 -14.23 15.75 -7.07
C VAL A 60 -14.03 16.37 -8.44
N GLY A 61 -14.92 17.29 -8.84
CA GLY A 61 -14.81 17.95 -10.15
C GLY A 61 -14.85 17.00 -11.36
N GLY A 62 -15.49 15.83 -11.21
CA GLY A 62 -15.53 14.79 -12.25
C GLY A 62 -14.30 13.86 -12.26
N VAL A 63 -13.38 14.03 -11.33
CA VAL A 63 -12.18 13.19 -11.19
C VAL A 63 -12.38 12.17 -10.07
N PRO A 64 -12.24 10.86 -10.34
CA PRO A 64 -12.20 9.83 -9.31
C PRO A 64 -10.92 9.98 -8.45
N CYS A 65 -11.09 10.25 -7.17
CA CYS A 65 -10.02 10.33 -6.18
C CYS A 65 -10.06 9.03 -5.37
N TYR A 66 -9.38 8.01 -5.86
CA TYR A 66 -9.37 6.69 -5.22
C TYR A 66 -8.50 6.66 -3.98
N PHE A 67 -9.03 6.08 -2.91
CA PHE A 67 -8.25 5.70 -1.72
C PHE A 67 -7.55 4.36 -1.94
N ASP A 68 -8.24 3.46 -2.61
CA ASP A 68 -7.75 2.20 -3.18
C ASP A 68 -8.58 1.84 -4.40
N CYS A 69 -7.99 1.17 -5.37
CA CYS A 69 -8.70 0.65 -6.53
C CYS A 69 -7.96 -0.52 -7.17
N ALA A 70 -8.72 -1.27 -7.95
CA ALA A 70 -8.19 -2.31 -8.82
C ALA A 70 -8.74 -2.13 -10.24
N ASN A 71 -8.02 -2.66 -11.22
CA ASN A 71 -8.46 -2.68 -12.60
C ASN A 71 -8.79 -4.09 -13.07
N GLU A 72 -9.41 -4.18 -14.22
CA GLU A 72 -9.85 -5.44 -14.84
C GLU A 72 -8.69 -6.34 -15.30
N ALA A 73 -7.45 -5.83 -15.38
CA ALA A 73 -6.25 -6.61 -15.66
C ALA A 73 -5.67 -7.28 -14.41
N GLY A 74 -6.18 -6.95 -13.21
CA GLY A 74 -5.73 -7.51 -11.93
C GLY A 74 -4.63 -6.71 -11.25
N LEU A 75 -4.33 -5.49 -11.71
CA LEU A 75 -3.47 -4.56 -10.99
C LEU A 75 -4.29 -3.78 -9.96
N ALA A 76 -3.79 -3.69 -8.73
CA ALA A 76 -4.40 -2.96 -7.64
C ALA A 76 -3.43 -1.98 -6.99
N ILE A 77 -3.97 -0.89 -6.43
CA ILE A 77 -3.21 0.12 -5.69
C ILE A 77 -4.02 0.60 -4.49
N ALA A 78 -3.33 0.82 -3.37
CA ALA A 78 -3.90 1.44 -2.18
C ALA A 78 -3.00 2.55 -1.65
N GLY A 79 -3.59 3.69 -1.32
CA GLY A 79 -2.91 4.77 -0.62
C GLY A 79 -3.09 4.64 0.89
N LEU A 80 -1.99 4.69 1.64
CA LEU A 80 -1.97 4.63 3.09
C LEU A 80 -1.37 5.92 3.66
N ASN A 81 -1.86 6.35 4.81
CA ASN A 81 -1.38 7.58 5.43
C ASN A 81 0.09 7.46 5.89
N PHE A 82 0.91 8.46 5.51
CA PHE A 82 2.37 8.47 5.72
C PHE A 82 2.82 9.85 6.26
N PRO A 83 2.23 10.32 7.36
CA PRO A 83 2.47 11.66 7.88
C PRO A 83 3.90 11.84 8.38
N GLY A 84 4.44 13.03 8.12
CA GLY A 84 5.78 13.42 8.54
C GLY A 84 6.91 12.89 7.66
N TYR A 85 6.60 12.02 6.69
CA TYR A 85 7.57 11.47 5.75
C TYR A 85 7.20 11.76 4.29
N ALA A 86 5.91 11.72 3.94
CA ALA A 86 5.47 12.00 2.59
C ALA A 86 5.85 13.42 2.16
N GLN A 87 6.62 13.52 1.08
CA GLN A 87 7.01 14.78 0.47
C GLN A 87 6.91 14.66 -1.05
N PHE A 88 5.98 15.40 -1.64
CA PHE A 88 5.77 15.47 -3.08
C PHE A 88 6.42 16.73 -3.65
N ALA A 89 6.69 16.74 -4.96
CA ALA A 89 7.20 17.92 -5.63
C ALA A 89 6.24 19.11 -5.51
N GLU A 90 6.75 20.29 -5.20
CA GLU A 90 5.92 21.51 -5.07
C GLU A 90 5.38 22.00 -6.42
N ALA A 91 6.07 21.70 -7.51
CA ALA A 91 5.73 22.13 -8.87
C ALA A 91 6.03 21.01 -9.88
N PRO A 92 5.33 21.02 -11.05
CA PRO A 92 5.60 20.08 -12.12
C PRO A 92 7.01 20.28 -12.70
N GLU A 93 7.66 19.19 -13.10
CA GLU A 93 8.98 19.18 -13.72
C GLU A 93 8.86 19.11 -15.25
N LYS A 94 9.63 19.94 -15.94
CA LYS A 94 9.63 19.96 -17.41
C LYS A 94 10.29 18.70 -17.99
N GLY A 95 9.56 18.00 -18.83
CA GLY A 95 10.04 16.78 -19.50
C GLY A 95 9.72 15.50 -18.74
N ALA A 96 9.17 15.59 -17.52
CA ALA A 96 8.66 14.47 -16.76
C ALA A 96 7.16 14.28 -16.97
N VAL A 97 6.67 13.10 -16.64
CA VAL A 97 5.23 12.78 -16.51
C VAL A 97 4.79 13.27 -15.13
N ASN A 98 4.10 14.41 -15.09
CA ASN A 98 3.64 14.99 -13.84
C ASN A 98 2.26 14.46 -13.49
N VAL A 99 2.09 13.90 -12.30
CA VAL A 99 0.82 13.36 -11.79
C VAL A 99 0.51 14.00 -10.45
N ALA A 100 -0.70 14.52 -10.28
CA ALA A 100 -1.12 15.04 -8.97
C ALA A 100 -1.25 13.89 -7.95
N ALA A 101 -0.84 14.12 -6.71
CA ALA A 101 -0.84 13.07 -5.68
C ALA A 101 -2.21 12.38 -5.52
N TYR A 102 -3.31 13.14 -5.63
CA TYR A 102 -4.67 12.60 -5.54
C TYR A 102 -5.11 11.80 -6.77
N GLU A 103 -4.49 12.02 -7.94
CA GLU A 103 -4.76 11.32 -9.20
C GLU A 103 -3.91 10.05 -9.35
N PHE A 104 -2.87 9.89 -8.53
CA PHE A 104 -1.89 8.84 -8.70
C PHE A 104 -2.50 7.42 -8.68
N PRO A 105 -3.42 7.06 -7.76
CA PRO A 105 -4.06 5.75 -7.80
C PRO A 105 -4.87 5.51 -9.09
N LEU A 106 -5.62 6.52 -9.53
CA LEU A 106 -6.36 6.45 -10.79
C LEU A 106 -5.41 6.27 -11.98
N TRP A 107 -4.34 7.08 -12.05
CA TRP A 107 -3.37 7.01 -13.14
C TRP A 107 -2.71 5.62 -13.24
N VAL A 108 -2.32 5.03 -12.11
CA VAL A 108 -1.75 3.68 -12.06
C VAL A 108 -2.76 2.65 -12.54
N ALA A 109 -3.95 2.60 -11.97
CA ALA A 109 -4.94 1.58 -12.31
C ALA A 109 -5.51 1.75 -13.73
N ALA A 110 -5.64 2.98 -14.21
CA ALA A 110 -6.17 3.27 -15.54
C ALA A 110 -5.19 2.95 -16.68
N SER A 111 -3.88 3.03 -16.43
CA SER A 111 -2.86 3.03 -17.50
C SER A 111 -2.03 1.75 -17.58
N PHE A 112 -2.01 0.91 -16.54
CA PHE A 112 -1.10 -0.24 -16.48
C PHE A 112 -1.81 -1.54 -16.15
N SER A 113 -1.23 -2.65 -16.62
CA SER A 113 -1.73 -4.01 -16.37
C SER A 113 -0.92 -4.73 -15.29
N THR A 114 0.34 -4.33 -15.08
CA THR A 114 1.29 -5.05 -14.22
C THR A 114 2.15 -4.11 -13.37
N VAL A 115 2.64 -4.62 -12.25
CA VAL A 115 3.64 -3.94 -11.40
C VAL A 115 4.91 -3.62 -12.19
N ALA A 116 5.34 -4.51 -13.08
CA ALA A 116 6.53 -4.28 -13.92
C ALA A 116 6.37 -3.06 -14.84
N GLU A 117 5.18 -2.84 -15.42
CA GLU A 117 4.87 -1.65 -16.21
C GLU A 117 4.88 -0.39 -15.37
N VAL A 118 4.25 -0.42 -14.18
CA VAL A 118 4.27 0.68 -13.23
C VAL A 118 5.71 1.05 -12.86
N ARG A 119 6.52 0.07 -12.46
CA ARG A 119 7.92 0.27 -12.10
C ARG A 119 8.73 0.94 -13.23
N LYS A 120 8.47 0.53 -14.46
CA LYS A 120 9.11 1.14 -15.63
C LYS A 120 8.70 2.60 -15.81
N ALA A 121 7.41 2.88 -15.70
CA ALA A 121 6.85 4.23 -15.88
C ALA A 121 7.32 5.19 -14.79
N LEU A 122 7.46 4.75 -13.54
CA LEU A 122 7.87 5.56 -12.41
C LEU A 122 9.24 6.23 -12.56
N LYS A 123 10.08 5.76 -13.49
CA LYS A 123 11.39 6.38 -13.76
C LYS A 123 11.31 7.79 -14.33
N ASP A 124 10.19 8.10 -14.97
CA ASP A 124 9.96 9.38 -15.65
C ASP A 124 8.81 10.18 -14.99
N VAL A 125 8.34 9.74 -13.81
CA VAL A 125 7.18 10.32 -13.12
C VAL A 125 7.61 11.24 -11.98
N VAL A 126 6.93 12.36 -11.89
CA VAL A 126 6.98 13.27 -10.74
C VAL A 126 5.59 13.36 -10.13
N ILE A 127 5.47 12.99 -8.85
CA ILE A 127 4.23 13.16 -8.09
C ILE A 127 4.23 14.56 -7.49
N VAL A 128 3.24 15.37 -7.86
CA VAL A 128 3.15 16.78 -7.48
C VAL A 128 2.15 16.97 -6.34
N ALA A 129 2.54 17.79 -5.37
CA ALA A 129 1.72 18.16 -4.22
C ALA A 129 0.51 19.00 -4.67
N LYS A 130 -0.59 18.34 -4.97
CA LYS A 130 -1.84 19.00 -5.38
C LYS A 130 -3.02 18.36 -4.69
N ALA A 131 -3.90 19.19 -4.14
CA ALA A 131 -5.20 18.77 -3.61
C ALA A 131 -6.26 18.73 -4.71
N PRO A 132 -7.32 17.90 -4.59
CA PRO A 132 -8.36 17.79 -5.60
C PRO A 132 -9.23 19.06 -5.72
N SER A 133 -9.35 19.83 -4.63
CA SER A 133 -9.97 21.17 -4.62
C SER A 133 -9.55 21.96 -3.38
N GLU A 134 -9.95 23.24 -3.29
CA GLU A 134 -9.63 24.12 -2.15
C GLU A 134 -10.15 23.61 -0.79
N GLY A 135 -11.19 22.77 -0.79
CA GLY A 135 -11.75 22.18 0.44
C GLY A 135 -10.97 20.97 0.99
N TYR A 136 -9.94 20.50 0.27
CA TYR A 136 -9.13 19.36 0.66
C TYR A 136 -7.67 19.73 0.82
N GLY A 137 -6.98 19.08 1.74
CA GLY A 137 -5.53 19.13 1.83
C GLY A 137 -4.85 18.16 0.86
N VAL A 138 -3.54 18.31 0.70
CA VAL A 138 -2.72 17.29 0.03
C VAL A 138 -2.56 16.12 1.01
N ALA A 139 -3.12 14.97 0.65
CA ALA A 139 -3.01 13.77 1.48
C ALA A 139 -1.56 13.26 1.49
N GLN A 140 -1.02 13.10 2.69
CA GLN A 140 0.33 12.56 2.89
C GLN A 140 0.27 11.03 2.81
N LEU A 141 0.50 10.49 1.63
CA LEU A 141 0.34 9.06 1.34
C LEU A 141 1.65 8.42 0.88
N HIS A 142 1.72 7.11 1.08
CA HIS A 142 2.55 6.17 0.34
C HIS A 142 1.64 5.06 -0.21
N TRP A 143 2.12 4.25 -1.13
CA TRP A 143 1.26 3.33 -1.86
C TRP A 143 1.80 1.92 -1.89
N LEU A 144 0.88 0.95 -1.71
CA LEU A 144 1.07 -0.44 -2.07
C LEU A 144 0.47 -0.66 -3.44
N VAL A 145 1.24 -1.23 -4.36
CA VAL A 145 0.78 -1.64 -5.70
C VAL A 145 1.05 -3.11 -5.87
N GLY A 146 0.06 -3.87 -6.30
CA GLY A 146 0.20 -5.33 -6.46
C GLY A 146 -0.53 -5.86 -7.68
N ASP A 147 0.01 -6.93 -8.26
CA ASP A 147 -0.60 -7.70 -9.35
C ASP A 147 -0.57 -9.21 -9.05
N GLY A 148 -0.80 -10.04 -10.05
CA GLY A 148 -0.79 -11.50 -9.93
C GLY A 148 0.56 -12.11 -9.56
N LYS A 149 1.66 -11.35 -9.55
CA LYS A 149 3.01 -11.89 -9.36
C LYS A 149 3.75 -11.28 -8.20
N GLU A 150 3.66 -9.97 -8.03
CA GLU A 150 4.48 -9.22 -7.09
C GLU A 150 3.73 -8.00 -6.53
N SER A 151 4.29 -7.41 -5.48
CA SER A 151 3.92 -6.09 -5.02
C SER A 151 5.14 -5.18 -4.83
N ILE A 152 4.88 -3.87 -4.86
CA ILE A 152 5.86 -2.82 -4.60
C ILE A 152 5.27 -1.78 -3.67
N VAL A 153 6.16 -1.15 -2.91
CA VAL A 153 5.85 0.03 -2.11
C VAL A 153 6.47 1.26 -2.76
N ILE A 154 5.67 2.33 -2.87
CA ILE A 154 6.11 3.60 -3.44
C ILE A 154 6.03 4.66 -2.34
N GLU A 155 7.16 5.28 -2.02
CA GLU A 155 7.30 6.34 -1.03
C GLU A 155 7.99 7.55 -1.62
N CYS A 156 7.34 8.72 -1.57
CA CYS A 156 7.99 10.00 -1.87
C CYS A 156 8.45 10.62 -0.56
N GLN A 157 9.75 10.80 -0.41
CA GLN A 157 10.38 11.33 0.80
C GLN A 157 11.23 12.57 0.46
N ALA A 158 11.87 13.16 1.46
CA ALA A 158 12.68 14.38 1.30
C ALA A 158 13.84 14.24 0.29
N ASP A 159 14.34 13.03 0.12
CA ASP A 159 15.43 12.67 -0.79
C ASP A 159 14.96 12.10 -2.14
N GLY A 160 13.65 12.06 -2.38
CA GLY A 160 13.06 11.65 -3.64
C GLY A 160 12.04 10.51 -3.55
N MET A 161 11.69 9.97 -4.72
CA MET A 161 10.80 8.83 -4.83
C MET A 161 11.57 7.53 -4.71
N HIS A 162 11.12 6.67 -3.79
CA HIS A 162 11.63 5.33 -3.59
C HIS A 162 10.60 4.29 -4.02
N VAL A 163 11.07 3.25 -4.69
CA VAL A 163 10.27 2.10 -5.12
C VAL A 163 10.92 0.85 -4.56
N TYR A 164 10.27 0.21 -3.61
CA TYR A 164 10.77 -0.98 -2.93
C TYR A 164 10.04 -2.23 -3.41
N ASP A 165 10.78 -3.34 -3.53
CA ASP A 165 10.18 -4.66 -3.69
C ASP A 165 9.56 -5.08 -2.35
N ASP A 166 8.29 -5.47 -2.37
CA ASP A 166 7.61 -5.91 -1.17
C ASP A 166 7.44 -7.43 -1.15
N GLY A 167 8.46 -8.11 -0.67
CA GLY A 167 8.43 -9.57 -0.52
C GLY A 167 7.56 -10.08 0.63
N LEU A 168 6.96 -9.18 1.42
CA LEU A 168 6.05 -9.52 2.52
C LEU A 168 4.58 -9.25 2.15
N ASP A 169 4.35 -8.56 1.03
CA ASP A 169 3.03 -8.20 0.52
C ASP A 169 2.18 -7.39 1.53
N VAL A 170 2.82 -6.51 2.30
CA VAL A 170 2.20 -5.74 3.39
C VAL A 170 2.70 -4.31 3.43
N LEU A 171 1.79 -3.36 3.57
CA LEU A 171 2.11 -1.98 3.91
C LEU A 171 1.21 -1.50 5.06
N THR A 172 1.79 -0.73 6.00
CA THR A 172 1.00 -0.08 7.05
C THR A 172 1.11 1.45 6.96
N ASN A 173 1.66 2.11 7.96
CA ASN A 173 1.89 3.55 7.94
C ASN A 173 3.38 3.81 8.22
N GLN A 174 3.72 5.03 8.70
CA GLN A 174 5.09 5.34 9.10
C GLN A 174 5.60 4.42 10.23
N PRO A 175 6.93 4.23 10.38
CA PRO A 175 8.02 4.85 9.59
C PRO A 175 8.17 4.26 8.18
N PRO A 176 9.19 4.66 7.40
CA PRO A 176 9.40 4.16 6.03
C PRO A 176 9.50 2.64 5.92
N PHE A 177 9.09 2.11 4.77
CA PHE A 177 9.01 0.68 4.49
C PHE A 177 10.27 -0.12 4.84
N PRO A 178 11.52 0.34 4.53
CA PRO A 178 12.73 -0.39 4.92
C PRO A 178 12.86 -0.61 6.43
N TRP A 179 12.37 0.33 7.24
CA TRP A 179 12.38 0.17 8.68
C TRP A 179 11.46 -0.98 9.12
N HIS A 180 10.29 -1.11 8.51
CA HIS A 180 9.36 -2.20 8.83
C HIS A 180 9.96 -3.56 8.48
N THR A 181 10.61 -3.69 7.33
CA THR A 181 11.26 -4.94 6.91
C THR A 181 12.42 -5.32 7.83
N GLU A 182 13.20 -4.35 8.30
CA GLU A 182 14.23 -4.61 9.31
C GLU A 182 13.61 -4.99 10.67
N ASN A 183 12.52 -4.34 11.08
CA ASN A 183 11.85 -4.63 12.35
C ASN A 183 11.28 -6.06 12.40
N VAL A 184 10.78 -6.61 11.29
CA VAL A 184 10.25 -7.99 11.24
C VAL A 184 11.29 -9.01 11.69
N ARG A 185 12.58 -8.76 11.49
CA ARG A 185 13.67 -9.66 11.91
C ARG A 185 13.71 -9.91 13.41
N ASN A 186 13.18 -9.00 14.24
CA ASN A 186 13.06 -9.21 15.68
C ASN A 186 12.06 -10.31 16.03
N TYR A 187 11.21 -10.71 15.09
CA TYR A 187 10.10 -11.65 15.27
C TYR A 187 10.30 -12.99 14.55
N MET A 188 11.49 -13.25 14.01
CA MET A 188 11.81 -14.50 13.28
C MET A 188 11.66 -15.77 14.10
N HIS A 189 11.58 -15.65 15.43
CA HIS A 189 11.36 -16.78 16.36
C HIS A 189 9.88 -17.13 16.55
N ILE A 190 8.97 -16.30 16.05
CA ILE A 190 7.53 -16.54 16.17
C ILE A 190 7.11 -17.64 15.19
N GLU A 191 6.43 -18.65 15.72
CA GLU A 191 5.94 -19.78 14.92
C GLU A 191 4.62 -20.32 15.48
N THR A 192 3.84 -21.01 14.64
CA THR A 192 2.58 -21.62 15.04
C THR A 192 2.79 -22.95 15.76
N ALA A 193 3.95 -23.57 15.58
CA ALA A 193 4.31 -24.83 16.21
C ALA A 193 4.52 -24.69 17.72
N HIS A 194 4.28 -25.79 18.45
CA HIS A 194 4.61 -25.85 19.87
C HIS A 194 6.12 -26.04 20.03
N PRO A 195 6.80 -25.20 20.82
CA PRO A 195 8.26 -25.31 20.96
C PRO A 195 8.63 -26.61 21.70
N GLU A 196 9.70 -27.22 21.21
CA GLU A 196 10.30 -28.40 21.83
C GLU A 196 10.89 -28.08 23.21
N ALA A 197 10.97 -29.12 24.06
CA ALA A 197 11.65 -28.99 25.34
C ALA A 197 13.15 -28.73 25.17
N VAL A 198 13.68 -27.77 25.93
CA VAL A 198 15.11 -27.38 25.89
C VAL A 198 15.76 -27.56 27.27
N THR A 199 17.03 -27.92 27.33
CA THR A 199 17.76 -28.04 28.58
C THR A 199 18.70 -26.86 28.76
N TRP A 200 18.47 -26.11 29.83
CA TRP A 200 19.40 -25.05 30.27
C TRP A 200 20.13 -25.56 31.54
N THR A 201 21.44 -25.70 31.42
CA THR A 201 22.30 -26.23 32.47
C THR A 201 21.85 -27.63 32.94
N ARG A 202 20.94 -27.72 33.88
CA ARG A 202 20.45 -29.00 34.47
C ARG A 202 18.93 -29.14 34.43
N ASP A 203 18.21 -28.07 34.08
CA ASP A 203 16.76 -28.02 34.04
C ASP A 203 16.22 -28.22 32.64
N THR A 204 15.27 -29.10 32.46
CA THR A 204 14.51 -29.28 31.24
C THR A 204 13.29 -28.38 31.27
N LEU A 205 13.31 -27.35 30.46
CA LEU A 205 12.25 -26.35 30.29
C LEU A 205 11.25 -26.84 29.26
N ARG A 206 9.96 -26.74 29.61
CA ARG A 206 8.86 -27.05 28.70
C ARG A 206 7.90 -25.88 28.64
N ALA A 207 7.25 -25.69 27.50
CA ALA A 207 6.22 -24.69 27.37
C ALA A 207 5.05 -24.92 28.36
N PHE A 208 4.46 -23.83 28.86
CA PHE A 208 3.34 -23.87 29.80
C PHE A 208 2.06 -24.43 29.17
N GLY A 209 1.87 -24.32 27.88
CA GLY A 209 0.65 -24.76 27.19
C GLY A 209 0.64 -24.38 25.71
N SER A 210 -0.50 -24.56 25.06
CA SER A 210 -0.67 -24.26 23.64
C SER A 210 -0.39 -22.77 23.31
N GLY A 211 0.13 -22.51 22.11
CA GLY A 211 0.42 -21.17 21.64
C GLY A 211 1.76 -20.58 22.10
N ALA A 212 2.61 -21.37 22.75
CA ALA A 212 3.89 -20.89 23.27
C ALA A 212 4.87 -20.44 22.18
N GLY A 213 4.76 -20.94 20.94
CA GLY A 213 5.52 -20.45 19.78
C GLY A 213 5.17 -19.01 19.40
N MET A 214 4.01 -18.51 19.82
CA MET A 214 3.54 -17.15 19.57
C MET A 214 3.92 -16.13 20.66
N ILE A 215 4.73 -16.54 21.65
CA ILE A 215 5.18 -15.62 22.71
C ILE A 215 5.99 -14.47 22.08
N GLY A 216 5.56 -13.24 22.37
CA GLY A 216 6.14 -12.03 21.78
C GLY A 216 5.45 -11.55 20.51
N PHE A 217 4.45 -12.29 19.99
CA PHE A 217 3.67 -11.81 18.85
C PHE A 217 2.99 -10.47 19.18
N PRO A 218 3.21 -9.38 18.38
CA PRO A 218 2.84 -8.06 18.80
C PRO A 218 1.33 -7.84 18.72
N GLY A 219 0.71 -7.39 19.84
CA GLY A 219 -0.72 -7.09 19.94
C GLY A 219 -1.08 -5.62 19.73
N GLY A 220 -0.11 -4.73 19.56
CA GLY A 220 -0.31 -3.28 19.44
C GLY A 220 -1.09 -2.86 18.19
N TYR A 221 -1.72 -1.69 18.25
CA TYR A 221 -2.43 -1.07 17.11
C TYR A 221 -1.53 -0.15 16.28
N ASP A 222 -0.31 0.11 16.74
CA ASP A 222 0.67 0.91 16.01
C ASP A 222 1.08 0.28 14.67
N PRO A 223 1.63 1.08 13.73
CA PRO A 223 1.98 0.58 12.40
C PRO A 223 2.95 -0.59 12.42
N ALA A 224 3.96 -0.56 13.30
CA ALA A 224 4.98 -1.60 13.38
C ALA A 224 4.40 -2.94 13.82
N SER A 225 3.57 -2.93 14.88
CA SER A 225 2.88 -4.12 15.37
C SER A 225 1.93 -4.72 14.34
N ARG A 226 1.19 -3.85 13.62
CA ARG A 226 0.26 -4.29 12.57
C ARG A 226 0.99 -4.88 11.36
N PHE A 227 2.12 -4.26 10.97
CA PHE A 227 2.97 -4.77 9.88
C PHE A 227 3.45 -6.20 10.17
N VAL A 228 4.03 -6.42 11.35
CA VAL A 228 4.50 -7.75 11.78
C VAL A 228 3.37 -8.77 11.78
N ARG A 229 2.19 -8.42 12.35
CA ARG A 229 1.05 -9.35 12.34
C ARG A 229 0.57 -9.69 10.95
N ALA A 230 0.43 -8.70 10.07
CA ALA A 230 -0.02 -8.92 8.70
C ALA A 230 0.99 -9.76 7.91
N ALA A 231 2.28 -9.46 8.02
CA ALA A 231 3.34 -10.23 7.37
C ALA A 231 3.39 -11.68 7.87
N PHE A 232 3.24 -11.89 9.18
CA PHE A 232 3.20 -13.24 9.75
C PHE A 232 1.98 -14.03 9.24
N LEU A 233 0.79 -13.40 9.23
CA LEU A 233 -0.44 -14.06 8.77
C LEU A 233 -0.44 -14.33 7.26
N ASN A 234 0.27 -13.52 6.47
CA ASN A 234 0.47 -13.79 5.04
C ASN A 234 1.38 -14.99 4.80
N ALA A 235 2.33 -15.26 5.70
CA ALA A 235 3.32 -16.31 5.54
C ALA A 235 2.86 -17.69 6.06
N HIS A 236 1.80 -17.74 6.91
CA HIS A 236 1.35 -18.94 7.63
C HIS A 236 -0.14 -19.21 7.47
#